data_4295e4991ecf5226d8b3edf4d926e531
#
_entry.id   4295e4991ecf5226d8b3edf4d926e531
#
_cell.length_a   1.000
_cell.length_b   1.000
_cell.length_c   1.000
_cell.angle_alpha   90.00
_cell.angle_beta   90.00
_cell.angle_gamma   90.00
#
_symmetry.space_group_name_H-M   'P 1'
#
loop_
_entity.id
_entity.type
_entity.pdbx_description
1 polymer ?
#
loop_
_entity_poly.entity_id
_entity_poly.type
_entity_poly.pdbx_seq_one_letter_code
_entity_poly.pdbx_strand_id
1 'polypeptide(L)'
;MFKSKYALAISALLLVGIFPAQGALKVVKIYDGDTVTMADGLKIRLLQIDAPELAEGECFAKESKAALINLLAKKGSVTLKADPASASYDRYGRALRYIFVGKLNVNLEMVKIGAAAPYFYQGEKGIYSAAMLKAAQDAKLYKVGLWKDCPGTKLLPTKAITTYKAVGTPVASPISTPVTAPSPSTGCDLNYAGCIPLFPPDLNCSDIKALGLAPVTVIGKDPHRLDGDGDGIACTS
;
A
#
# COMPACT_ATOMS: atom_id res chain seq x y z
N MET A 1 -13.16 -51.49 66.76
CA MET A 1 -13.77 -50.87 65.59
C MET A 1 -12.92 -49.70 65.14
N PHE A 2 -11.95 -49.94 64.23
CA PHE A 2 -11.12 -48.83 63.65
C PHE A 2 -11.58 -48.58 62.24
N LYS A 3 -12.09 -47.39 61.96
CA LYS A 3 -12.43 -46.95 60.64
C LYS A 3 -11.24 -46.16 60.07
N SER A 4 -10.52 -46.75 59.14
CA SER A 4 -9.48 -46.14 58.35
C SER A 4 -10.13 -45.26 57.26
N LYS A 5 -9.81 -43.94 57.21
CA LYS A 5 -10.19 -43.00 56.14
C LYS A 5 -8.98 -42.82 55.25
N TYR A 6 -8.97 -43.45 54.09
CA TYR A 6 -8.00 -43.15 53.06
C TYR A 6 -8.46 -41.93 52.27
N ALA A 7 -7.74 -40.83 52.38
CA ALA A 7 -7.93 -39.66 51.53
C ALA A 7 -7.11 -39.87 50.23
N LEU A 8 -7.80 -40.00 49.10
CA LEU A 8 -7.16 -39.98 47.78
C LEU A 8 -6.82 -38.56 47.43
N ALA A 9 -5.54 -38.24 47.38
CA ALA A 9 -5.06 -36.99 46.79
C ALA A 9 -5.00 -37.14 45.26
N ILE A 10 -5.91 -36.45 44.55
CA ILE A 10 -5.90 -36.38 43.09
C ILE A 10 -4.92 -35.24 42.71
N SER A 11 -3.73 -35.63 42.27
CA SER A 11 -2.73 -34.73 41.75
C SER A 11 -3.14 -34.31 40.32
N ALA A 12 -3.70 -33.13 40.16
CA ALA A 12 -4.02 -32.56 38.82
C ALA A 12 -2.72 -32.13 38.14
N LEU A 13 -2.25 -32.95 37.21
CA LEU A 13 -1.10 -32.63 36.37
C LEU A 13 -1.54 -31.59 35.32
N LEU A 14 -1.20 -30.32 35.52
CA LEU A 14 -1.39 -29.24 34.52
C LEU A 14 -0.43 -29.48 33.36
N LEU A 15 -0.94 -30.09 32.30
CA LEU A 15 -0.27 -30.10 30.98
C LEU A 15 -0.26 -28.69 30.42
N VAL A 16 0.82 -27.92 30.66
CA VAL A 16 1.10 -26.70 29.96
C VAL A 16 1.46 -27.07 28.52
N GLY A 17 0.48 -26.98 27.64
CA GLY A 17 0.70 -27.17 26.19
C GLY A 17 1.68 -26.10 25.69
N ILE A 18 2.88 -26.52 25.33
CA ILE A 18 3.84 -25.69 24.61
C ILE A 18 3.27 -25.52 23.19
N PHE A 19 2.51 -24.45 22.96
CA PHE A 19 2.16 -24.04 21.60
C PHE A 19 3.44 -23.53 20.94
N PRO A 20 3.86 -24.09 19.80
CA PRO A 20 4.99 -23.53 19.06
C PRO A 20 4.65 -22.07 18.71
N ALA A 21 5.52 -21.15 19.10
CA ALA A 21 5.41 -19.76 18.69
C ALA A 21 5.39 -19.75 17.14
N GLN A 22 4.25 -19.42 16.56
CA GLN A 22 4.18 -19.22 15.12
C GLN A 22 5.16 -18.12 14.77
N GLY A 23 6.22 -18.47 14.06
CA GLY A 23 7.22 -17.52 13.58
C GLY A 23 6.53 -16.36 12.86
N ALA A 24 7.02 -15.13 13.06
CA ALA A 24 6.46 -13.96 12.40
C ALA A 24 6.46 -14.19 10.89
N LEU A 25 5.31 -13.95 10.25
CA LEU A 25 5.19 -14.05 8.80
C LEU A 25 6.16 -13.08 8.13
N LYS A 26 6.96 -13.58 7.18
CA LYS A 26 7.99 -12.80 6.49
C LYS A 26 7.84 -12.96 4.99
N VAL A 27 7.83 -11.85 4.27
CA VAL A 27 7.95 -11.83 2.81
C VAL A 27 9.43 -12.03 2.45
N VAL A 28 9.73 -12.96 1.54
CA VAL A 28 11.11 -13.27 1.09
C VAL A 28 11.33 -12.94 -0.38
N LYS A 29 10.27 -12.81 -1.18
CA LYS A 29 10.38 -12.46 -2.59
C LYS A 29 9.20 -11.60 -3.02
N ILE A 30 9.46 -10.58 -3.82
CA ILE A 30 8.46 -9.69 -4.43
C ILE A 30 8.68 -9.76 -5.93
N TYR A 31 7.64 -10.13 -6.69
CA TYR A 31 7.73 -10.28 -8.15
C TYR A 31 7.43 -8.96 -8.86
N ASP A 32 6.32 -8.34 -8.49
CA ASP A 32 5.76 -7.11 -9.02
C ASP A 32 5.03 -6.32 -7.91
N GLY A 33 4.10 -5.44 -8.25
CA GLY A 33 3.35 -4.63 -7.28
C GLY A 33 2.25 -5.36 -6.52
N ASP A 34 1.96 -6.63 -6.83
CA ASP A 34 0.84 -7.35 -6.19
C ASP A 34 1.09 -8.85 -5.94
N THR A 35 2.29 -9.34 -6.24
CA THR A 35 2.63 -10.76 -6.06
C THR A 35 3.90 -10.94 -5.24
N VAL A 36 3.79 -11.70 -4.14
CA VAL A 36 4.91 -11.98 -3.21
C VAL A 36 5.00 -13.47 -2.88
N THR A 37 6.14 -13.89 -2.31
CA THR A 37 6.30 -15.22 -1.67
C THR A 37 6.70 -15.03 -0.21
N MET A 38 6.05 -15.78 0.67
CA MET A 38 6.33 -15.85 2.10
C MET A 38 7.48 -16.81 2.40
N ALA A 39 8.05 -16.74 3.60
CA ALA A 39 9.19 -17.58 4.02
C ALA A 39 8.86 -19.09 4.06
N ASP A 40 7.61 -19.46 4.23
CA ASP A 40 7.10 -20.84 4.16
C ASP A 40 6.88 -21.33 2.72
N GLY A 41 7.17 -20.51 1.70
CA GLY A 41 6.98 -20.81 0.29
C GLY A 41 5.60 -20.45 -0.25
N LEU A 42 4.66 -19.99 0.60
CA LEU A 42 3.32 -19.61 0.15
C LEU A 42 3.38 -18.40 -0.79
N LYS A 43 2.88 -18.57 -2.01
CA LYS A 43 2.77 -17.50 -2.99
C LYS A 43 1.45 -16.74 -2.78
N ILE A 44 1.54 -15.43 -2.58
CA ILE A 44 0.40 -14.55 -2.34
C ILE A 44 0.17 -13.68 -3.57
N ARG A 45 -1.07 -13.58 -4.02
CA ARG A 45 -1.58 -12.52 -4.88
C ARG A 45 -2.38 -11.57 -4.01
N LEU A 46 -1.98 -10.31 -3.97
CA LEU A 46 -2.67 -9.30 -3.20
C LEU A 46 -4.11 -9.16 -3.69
N LEU A 47 -5.06 -9.39 -2.79
CA LEU A 47 -6.48 -9.49 -3.13
C LEU A 47 -7.06 -8.14 -3.52
N GLN A 48 -7.92 -8.15 -4.55
CA GLN A 48 -8.71 -7.00 -5.03
C GLN A 48 -7.91 -5.80 -5.56
N ILE A 49 -6.64 -5.99 -5.86
CA ILE A 49 -5.83 -5.02 -6.58
C ILE A 49 -5.16 -5.68 -7.77
N ASP A 50 -4.75 -4.86 -8.71
CA ASP A 50 -3.94 -5.25 -9.86
C ASP A 50 -2.90 -4.17 -10.12
N ALA A 51 -1.66 -4.59 -10.24
CA ALA A 51 -0.51 -3.71 -10.46
C ALA A 51 0.02 -3.88 -11.90
N PRO A 52 0.64 -2.85 -12.47
CA PRO A 52 1.30 -2.99 -13.76
C PRO A 52 2.32 -4.12 -13.78
N GLU A 53 2.31 -4.91 -14.85
CA GLU A 53 3.10 -6.14 -15.00
C GLU A 53 4.56 -5.83 -15.34
N LEU A 54 5.47 -6.19 -14.42
CA LEU A 54 6.90 -5.94 -14.59
C LEU A 54 7.49 -6.77 -15.74
N ALA A 55 7.06 -8.02 -15.89
CA ALA A 55 7.54 -8.92 -16.95
C ALA A 55 7.17 -8.43 -18.34
N GLU A 56 6.08 -7.70 -18.48
CA GLU A 56 5.60 -7.14 -19.75
C GLU A 56 6.17 -5.75 -20.03
N GLY A 57 6.91 -5.18 -19.08
CA GLY A 57 7.50 -3.84 -19.20
C GLY A 57 6.45 -2.73 -19.22
N GLU A 58 5.34 -2.95 -18.51
CA GLU A 58 4.28 -1.96 -18.41
C GLU A 58 4.75 -0.67 -17.71
N CYS A 59 4.13 0.43 -18.08
CA CYS A 59 4.37 1.73 -17.47
C CYS A 59 4.10 1.66 -15.97
N PHE A 60 4.99 2.24 -15.15
CA PHE A 60 4.92 2.26 -13.69
C PHE A 60 5.12 0.90 -12.98
N ALA A 61 5.48 -0.18 -13.69
CA ALA A 61 5.64 -1.50 -13.09
C ALA A 61 6.81 -1.57 -12.09
N LYS A 62 7.92 -0.88 -12.39
CA LYS A 62 9.09 -0.81 -11.50
C LYS A 62 8.78 -0.02 -10.23
N GLU A 63 8.11 1.11 -10.37
CA GLU A 63 7.68 2.01 -9.30
C GLU A 63 6.65 1.30 -8.41
N SER A 64 5.70 0.59 -8.99
CA SER A 64 4.72 -0.22 -8.29
C SER A 64 5.39 -1.29 -7.41
N LYS A 65 6.34 -2.04 -7.97
CA LYS A 65 7.14 -3.00 -7.20
C LYS A 65 7.92 -2.33 -6.07
N ALA A 66 8.58 -1.20 -6.34
CA ALA A 66 9.32 -0.45 -5.33
C ALA A 66 8.41 0.05 -4.21
N ALA A 67 7.21 0.51 -4.54
CA ALA A 67 6.19 0.91 -3.57
C ALA A 67 5.82 -0.25 -2.64
N LEU A 68 5.56 -1.44 -3.19
CA LEU A 68 5.26 -2.63 -2.38
C LEU A 68 6.42 -3.00 -1.45
N ILE A 69 7.67 -2.95 -1.94
CA ILE A 69 8.88 -3.17 -1.12
C ILE A 69 8.90 -2.20 0.07
N ASN A 70 8.68 -0.91 -0.17
CA ASN A 70 8.71 0.14 0.84
C ASN A 70 7.60 -0.05 1.89
N LEU A 71 6.39 -0.41 1.46
CA LEU A 71 5.27 -0.66 2.37
C LEU A 71 5.52 -1.88 3.27
N LEU A 72 6.10 -2.95 2.73
CA LEU A 72 6.42 -4.15 3.48
C LEU A 72 7.63 -3.98 4.41
N ALA A 73 8.50 -3.01 4.16
CA ALA A 73 9.64 -2.67 5.01
C ALA A 73 9.27 -1.82 6.23
N LYS A 74 8.03 -1.27 6.30
CA LYS A 74 7.57 -0.49 7.45
C LYS A 74 7.60 -1.32 8.74
N LYS A 75 7.77 -0.65 9.89
CA LYS A 75 7.77 -1.31 11.21
C LYS A 75 6.38 -1.91 11.50
N GLY A 76 6.34 -3.16 11.90
CA GLY A 76 5.14 -3.89 12.26
C GLY A 76 5.19 -5.36 11.89
N SER A 77 4.31 -6.16 12.50
CA SER A 77 4.16 -7.56 12.14
C SER A 77 3.38 -7.69 10.83
N VAL A 78 3.86 -8.57 9.95
CA VAL A 78 3.11 -8.95 8.74
C VAL A 78 2.00 -9.92 9.12
N THR A 79 0.78 -9.64 8.71
CA THR A 79 -0.37 -10.52 8.85
C THR A 79 -1.14 -10.64 7.54
N LEU A 80 -1.79 -11.79 7.34
CA LEU A 80 -2.56 -12.10 6.15
C LEU A 80 -4.03 -12.24 6.52
N LYS A 81 -4.91 -11.64 5.72
CA LYS A 81 -6.36 -11.75 5.90
C LYS A 81 -7.01 -12.21 4.61
N ALA A 82 -7.80 -13.29 4.69
CA ALA A 82 -8.68 -13.71 3.61
C ALA A 82 -9.93 -12.82 3.57
N ASP A 83 -10.62 -12.83 2.45
CA ASP A 83 -11.94 -12.21 2.31
C ASP A 83 -13.00 -13.30 2.18
N PRO A 84 -14.06 -13.30 3.01
CA PRO A 84 -15.10 -14.31 2.92
C PRO A 84 -15.91 -14.26 1.61
N ALA A 85 -15.89 -13.14 0.90
CA ALA A 85 -16.57 -12.96 -0.38
C ALA A 85 -15.71 -13.39 -1.59
N SER A 86 -14.47 -13.82 -1.37
CA SER A 86 -13.54 -14.18 -2.44
C SER A 86 -13.00 -15.60 -2.24
N ALA A 87 -12.60 -16.25 -3.33
CA ALA A 87 -11.90 -17.52 -3.27
C ALA A 87 -10.61 -17.41 -2.44
N SER A 88 -10.23 -18.49 -1.76
CA SER A 88 -8.99 -18.52 -0.97
C SER A 88 -7.73 -18.62 -1.84
N TYR A 89 -7.86 -19.17 -3.04
CA TYR A 89 -6.78 -19.38 -4.00
C TYR A 89 -7.27 -19.07 -5.41
N ASP A 90 -6.38 -18.57 -6.25
CA ASP A 90 -6.65 -18.43 -7.67
C ASP A 90 -6.37 -19.73 -8.45
N ARG A 91 -6.66 -19.73 -9.76
CA ARG A 91 -6.44 -20.86 -10.66
C ARG A 91 -4.96 -21.27 -10.80
N TYR A 92 -4.03 -20.44 -10.37
CA TYR A 92 -2.59 -20.70 -10.39
C TYR A 92 -2.06 -21.19 -9.03
N GLY A 93 -2.94 -21.42 -8.06
CA GLY A 93 -2.58 -21.87 -6.70
C GLY A 93 -1.98 -20.77 -5.82
N ARG A 94 -2.08 -19.49 -6.21
CA ARG A 94 -1.66 -18.36 -5.36
C ARG A 94 -2.76 -18.08 -4.33
N ALA A 95 -2.37 -17.91 -3.07
CA ALA A 95 -3.32 -17.53 -2.03
C ALA A 95 -3.75 -16.06 -2.22
N LEU A 96 -5.06 -15.81 -2.21
CA LEU A 96 -5.64 -14.48 -2.32
C LEU A 96 -5.77 -13.86 -0.92
N ARG A 97 -4.94 -12.86 -0.60
CA ARG A 97 -4.89 -12.25 0.75
C ARG A 97 -4.77 -10.73 0.70
N TYR A 98 -5.35 -10.10 1.70
CA TYR A 98 -4.91 -8.78 2.11
C TYR A 98 -3.68 -8.94 3.00
N ILE A 99 -2.65 -8.13 2.77
CA ILE A 99 -1.45 -8.06 3.59
C ILE A 99 -1.55 -6.84 4.49
N PHE A 100 -1.23 -7.04 5.76
CA PHE A 100 -1.11 -5.95 6.72
C PHE A 100 0.31 -5.89 7.28
N VAL A 101 0.79 -4.67 7.52
CA VAL A 101 1.99 -4.39 8.32
C VAL A 101 1.52 -3.58 9.53
N GLY A 102 1.45 -4.23 10.69
CA GLY A 102 0.76 -3.67 11.84
C GLY A 102 -0.72 -3.41 11.54
N LYS A 103 -1.14 -2.14 11.56
CA LYS A 103 -2.53 -1.73 11.22
C LYS A 103 -2.70 -1.31 9.76
N LEU A 104 -1.60 -1.16 9.01
CA LEU A 104 -1.62 -0.70 7.63
C LEU A 104 -2.10 -1.81 6.69
N ASN A 105 -3.20 -1.59 5.97
CA ASN A 105 -3.63 -2.45 4.87
C ASN A 105 -2.80 -2.10 3.62
N VAL A 106 -1.82 -2.95 3.29
CA VAL A 106 -0.88 -2.75 2.17
C VAL A 106 -1.61 -2.70 0.84
N ASN A 107 -2.61 -3.56 0.62
CA ASN A 107 -3.39 -3.58 -0.62
C ASN A 107 -4.10 -2.23 -0.86
N LEU A 108 -4.78 -1.72 0.16
CA LEU A 108 -5.47 -0.43 0.06
C LEU A 108 -4.46 0.72 -0.13
N GLU A 109 -3.32 0.66 0.55
CA GLU A 109 -2.29 1.68 0.43
C GLU A 109 -1.67 1.73 -0.96
N MET A 110 -1.41 0.58 -1.59
CA MET A 110 -0.97 0.49 -2.99
C MET A 110 -1.92 1.23 -3.94
N VAL A 111 -3.23 1.14 -3.70
CA VAL A 111 -4.23 1.86 -4.49
C VAL A 111 -4.21 3.37 -4.21
N LYS A 112 -4.10 3.78 -2.94
CA LYS A 112 -4.06 5.19 -2.55
C LYS A 112 -2.89 5.95 -3.17
N ILE A 113 -1.71 5.34 -3.16
CA ILE A 113 -0.50 5.96 -3.75
C ILE A 113 -0.43 5.79 -5.27
N GLY A 114 -1.48 5.24 -5.90
CA GLY A 114 -1.53 5.03 -7.33
C GLY A 114 -0.50 4.01 -7.83
N ALA A 115 -0.09 3.06 -7.00
CA ALA A 115 0.84 2.00 -7.39
C ALA A 115 0.11 0.76 -7.92
N ALA A 116 -1.20 0.65 -7.68
CA ALA A 116 -2.08 -0.38 -8.22
C ALA A 116 -3.49 0.19 -8.46
N ALA A 117 -4.30 -0.53 -9.21
CA ALA A 117 -5.72 -0.24 -9.37
C ALA A 117 -6.58 -1.29 -8.65
N PRO A 118 -7.83 -0.97 -8.27
CA PRO A 118 -8.78 -1.98 -7.83
C PRO A 118 -9.07 -2.99 -8.93
N TYR A 119 -9.10 -4.27 -8.56
CA TYR A 119 -9.49 -5.35 -9.44
C TYR A 119 -10.45 -6.31 -8.74
N PHE A 120 -11.69 -6.30 -9.14
CA PHE A 120 -12.77 -7.13 -8.60
C PHE A 120 -13.06 -8.24 -9.60
N TYR A 121 -12.40 -9.38 -9.43
CA TYR A 121 -12.56 -10.53 -10.33
C TYR A 121 -14.04 -10.93 -10.43
N GLN A 122 -14.55 -11.03 -11.65
CA GLN A 122 -15.97 -11.29 -11.94
C GLN A 122 -16.98 -10.35 -11.23
N GLY A 123 -16.52 -9.17 -10.79
CA GLY A 123 -17.36 -8.20 -10.06
C GLY A 123 -17.52 -8.47 -8.57
N GLU A 124 -16.81 -9.46 -8.02
CA GLU A 124 -16.82 -9.77 -6.58
C GLU A 124 -16.36 -8.57 -5.75
N LYS A 125 -17.19 -8.19 -4.77
CA LYS A 125 -16.91 -7.08 -3.86
C LYS A 125 -16.58 -7.62 -2.48
N GLY A 126 -15.31 -7.54 -2.09
CA GLY A 126 -14.86 -7.86 -0.75
C GLY A 126 -14.99 -6.70 0.23
N ILE A 127 -14.53 -6.94 1.45
CA ILE A 127 -14.71 -6.02 2.59
C ILE A 127 -14.05 -4.65 2.39
N TYR A 128 -13.05 -4.51 1.52
CA TYR A 128 -12.36 -3.24 1.25
C TYR A 128 -12.69 -2.63 -0.12
N SER A 129 -13.60 -3.23 -0.91
CA SER A 129 -13.88 -2.81 -2.29
C SER A 129 -14.31 -1.34 -2.39
N ALA A 130 -15.19 -0.88 -1.51
CA ALA A 130 -15.65 0.51 -1.51
C ALA A 130 -14.51 1.48 -1.21
N ALA A 131 -13.68 1.15 -0.21
CA ALA A 131 -12.52 1.97 0.15
C ALA A 131 -11.47 2.01 -0.97
N MET A 132 -11.21 0.86 -1.63
CA MET A 132 -10.28 0.78 -2.76
C MET A 132 -10.79 1.57 -3.97
N LEU A 133 -12.09 1.48 -4.27
CA LEU A 133 -12.66 2.23 -5.38
C LEU A 133 -12.55 3.73 -5.15
N LYS A 134 -12.90 4.19 -3.94
CA LYS A 134 -12.74 5.61 -3.57
C LYS A 134 -11.27 6.03 -3.66
N ALA A 135 -10.35 5.28 -3.08
CA ALA A 135 -8.92 5.57 -3.13
C ALA A 135 -8.39 5.69 -4.56
N ALA A 136 -8.82 4.80 -5.47
CA ALA A 136 -8.42 4.87 -6.87
C ALA A 136 -9.01 6.07 -7.61
N GLN A 137 -10.26 6.45 -7.29
CA GLN A 137 -10.87 7.65 -7.84
C GLN A 137 -10.12 8.91 -7.40
N ASP A 138 -9.77 8.98 -6.11
CA ASP A 138 -8.97 10.07 -5.55
C ASP A 138 -7.57 10.11 -6.19
N ALA A 139 -6.85 8.97 -6.21
CA ALA A 139 -5.53 8.88 -6.84
C ALA A 139 -5.55 9.30 -8.33
N LYS A 140 -6.59 8.92 -9.07
CA LYS A 140 -6.76 9.32 -10.47
C LYS A 140 -7.08 10.81 -10.61
N LEU A 141 -7.97 11.34 -9.77
CA LEU A 141 -8.35 12.75 -9.75
C LEU A 141 -7.12 13.64 -9.49
N TYR A 142 -6.31 13.26 -8.51
CA TYR A 142 -5.11 14.00 -8.10
C TYR A 142 -3.86 13.62 -8.89
N LYS A 143 -3.98 12.74 -9.89
CA LYS A 143 -2.87 12.29 -10.75
C LYS A 143 -1.69 11.75 -9.93
N VAL A 144 -1.95 10.83 -9.02
CA VAL A 144 -0.93 10.19 -8.19
C VAL A 144 -0.45 8.87 -8.85
N GLY A 145 0.87 8.63 -8.80
CA GLY A 145 1.48 7.40 -9.29
C GLY A 145 1.18 7.11 -10.76
N LEU A 146 0.75 5.90 -11.07
CA LEU A 146 0.44 5.47 -12.45
C LEU A 146 -0.59 6.36 -13.16
N TRP A 147 -1.46 7.04 -12.42
CA TRP A 147 -2.46 7.95 -12.99
C TRP A 147 -1.85 9.24 -13.52
N LYS A 148 -0.67 9.62 -13.03
CA LYS A 148 0.15 10.72 -13.54
C LYS A 148 1.06 10.25 -14.67
N ASP A 149 1.80 9.17 -14.42
CA ASP A 149 2.96 8.79 -15.24
C ASP A 149 2.58 7.92 -16.43
N CYS A 150 1.39 7.31 -16.41
CA CYS A 150 0.87 6.44 -17.47
C CYS A 150 -0.41 7.02 -18.08
N PRO A 151 -0.31 8.08 -18.90
CA PRO A 151 -1.48 8.75 -19.48
C PRO A 151 -2.29 7.76 -20.33
N GLY A 152 -3.62 7.88 -20.28
CA GLY A 152 -4.54 6.99 -20.98
C GLY A 152 -4.96 5.75 -20.19
N THR A 153 -4.36 5.46 -19.04
CA THR A 153 -4.78 4.37 -18.16
C THR A 153 -6.22 4.53 -17.70
N LYS A 154 -7.01 3.47 -17.85
CA LYS A 154 -8.44 3.47 -17.51
C LYS A 154 -8.68 2.80 -16.16
N LEU A 155 -9.49 3.43 -15.31
CA LEU A 155 -9.99 2.81 -14.07
C LEU A 155 -11.21 1.96 -14.41
N LEU A 156 -11.02 0.65 -14.53
CA LEU A 156 -12.03 -0.35 -14.84
C LEU A 156 -11.95 -1.49 -13.81
N PRO A 157 -12.61 -1.39 -12.63
CA PRO A 157 -12.40 -2.31 -11.52
C PRO A 157 -12.74 -3.79 -11.78
N THR A 158 -13.46 -4.09 -12.85
CA THR A 158 -13.77 -5.46 -13.28
C THR A 158 -12.83 -6.02 -14.33
N LYS A 159 -11.80 -5.26 -14.71
CA LYS A 159 -10.77 -5.66 -15.66
C LYS A 159 -9.39 -5.46 -15.04
N ALA A 160 -8.46 -6.34 -15.39
CA ALA A 160 -7.06 -6.13 -15.07
C ALA A 160 -6.59 -4.78 -15.61
N ILE A 161 -5.74 -4.10 -14.85
CA ILE A 161 -5.21 -2.83 -15.31
C ILE A 161 -4.26 -3.09 -16.48
N THR A 162 -4.33 -2.25 -17.48
CA THR A 162 -3.38 -2.25 -18.59
C THR A 162 -2.81 -0.84 -18.68
N THR A 163 -1.52 -0.73 -18.47
CA THR A 163 -0.75 0.47 -18.73
C THR A 163 0.05 0.26 -20.01
N TYR A 164 0.15 1.28 -20.85
CA TYR A 164 0.95 1.17 -22.07
C TYR A 164 2.42 0.91 -21.72
N LYS A 165 3.13 0.14 -22.54
CA LYS A 165 4.59 0.01 -22.39
C LYS A 165 5.21 1.40 -22.35
N ALA A 166 6.13 1.61 -21.42
CA ALA A 166 6.92 2.82 -21.39
C ALA A 166 7.65 2.91 -22.73
N VAL A 167 7.18 3.79 -23.62
CA VAL A 167 7.96 4.17 -24.81
C VAL A 167 9.23 4.74 -24.24
N GLY A 168 10.37 4.08 -24.47
CA GLY A 168 11.65 4.54 -23.96
C GLY A 168 11.87 5.98 -24.39
N THR A 169 11.62 6.90 -23.48
CA THR A 169 12.10 8.26 -23.65
C THR A 169 13.61 8.17 -23.66
N PRO A 170 14.30 8.71 -24.69
CA PRO A 170 15.75 8.83 -24.64
C PRO A 170 16.07 9.60 -23.37
N VAL A 171 16.99 9.04 -22.56
CA VAL A 171 17.54 9.72 -21.39
C VAL A 171 18.20 10.99 -21.92
N ALA A 172 17.48 12.10 -21.84
CA ALA A 172 18.05 13.41 -22.07
C ALA A 172 19.01 13.67 -20.93
N SER A 173 20.30 13.69 -21.25
CA SER A 173 21.35 14.18 -20.35
C SER A 173 20.94 15.55 -19.77
N PRO A 174 21.30 15.85 -18.53
CA PRO A 174 20.85 17.07 -17.88
C PRO A 174 21.45 18.29 -18.57
N ILE A 175 20.64 19.00 -19.36
CA ILE A 175 20.95 20.35 -19.79
C ILE A 175 20.54 21.27 -18.65
N SER A 176 21.52 21.82 -17.98
CA SER A 176 21.33 22.87 -16.99
C SER A 176 20.87 24.15 -17.68
N THR A 177 19.58 24.45 -17.60
CA THR A 177 19.04 25.77 -17.89
C THR A 177 18.38 26.36 -16.66
N PRO A 178 18.44 27.68 -16.42
CA PRO A 178 17.93 28.27 -15.19
C PRO A 178 16.42 28.16 -15.13
N VAL A 179 15.93 27.62 -14.00
CA VAL A 179 14.51 27.43 -13.73
C VAL A 179 13.86 28.76 -13.45
N THR A 180 13.05 29.23 -14.40
CA THR A 180 12.04 30.27 -14.14
C THR A 180 10.91 29.65 -13.32
N ALA A 181 10.51 30.30 -12.23
CA ALA A 181 9.49 29.83 -11.32
C ALA A 181 8.17 29.49 -12.06
N PRO A 182 7.55 28.32 -11.81
CA PRO A 182 6.28 28.00 -12.46
C PRO A 182 5.13 28.80 -11.87
N SER A 183 4.28 29.27 -12.78
CA SER A 183 2.99 29.91 -12.50
C SER A 183 2.06 28.93 -11.76
N PRO A 184 1.15 29.37 -10.86
CA PRO A 184 0.35 28.48 -10.02
C PRO A 184 -0.57 27.60 -10.88
N SER A 185 -0.33 26.28 -10.84
CA SER A 185 -1.18 25.30 -11.51
C SER A 185 -2.45 25.05 -10.69
N THR A 186 -3.60 25.11 -11.35
CA THR A 186 -4.91 24.72 -10.79
C THR A 186 -4.86 23.28 -10.27
N GLY A 187 -4.91 23.11 -8.94
CA GLY A 187 -4.90 21.80 -8.29
C GLY A 187 -3.94 21.65 -7.11
N CYS A 188 -3.18 22.70 -6.81
CA CYS A 188 -2.29 22.74 -5.65
C CYS A 188 -2.93 23.51 -4.50
N ASP A 189 -2.69 23.09 -3.28
CA ASP A 189 -3.13 23.81 -2.09
C ASP A 189 -2.27 25.06 -1.89
N LEU A 190 -2.90 26.22 -1.97
CA LEU A 190 -2.25 27.53 -1.84
C LEU A 190 -1.75 27.83 -0.42
N ASN A 191 -2.03 26.97 0.55
CA ASN A 191 -1.53 27.12 1.91
C ASN A 191 -0.08 26.66 2.06
N TYR A 192 0.51 26.06 1.02
CA TYR A 192 1.88 25.54 1.03
C TYR A 192 2.71 26.13 -0.11
N ALA A 193 3.99 26.38 0.15
CA ALA A 193 4.94 26.67 -0.90
C ALA A 193 5.30 25.36 -1.62
N GLY A 194 4.95 25.29 -2.88
CA GLY A 194 5.05 24.08 -3.70
C GLY A 194 3.68 23.53 -4.04
N CYS A 195 3.66 22.50 -4.88
CA CYS A 195 2.41 21.87 -5.30
C CYS A 195 2.03 20.73 -4.37
N ILE A 196 1.48 21.05 -3.21
CA ILE A 196 0.85 20.06 -2.31
C ILE A 196 -0.57 19.83 -2.81
N PRO A 197 -1.02 18.56 -2.95
CA PRO A 197 -2.40 18.27 -3.34
C PRO A 197 -3.42 18.91 -2.41
N LEU A 198 -4.57 19.33 -2.96
CA LEU A 198 -5.67 19.91 -2.18
C LEU A 198 -6.22 18.90 -1.16
N PHE A 199 -6.58 19.39 0.02
CA PHE A 199 -7.36 18.63 0.98
C PHE A 199 -8.84 18.50 0.51
N PRO A 200 -9.53 17.35 0.68
CA PRO A 200 -9.04 16.00 0.95
C PRO A 200 -8.43 15.31 -0.29
N PRO A 201 -7.55 14.30 -0.14
CA PRO A 201 -7.31 13.51 1.07
C PRO A 201 -6.37 14.20 2.07
N ASP A 202 -6.46 13.82 3.35
CA ASP A 202 -5.52 14.26 4.39
C ASP A 202 -4.17 13.57 4.17
N LEU A 203 -3.13 14.34 3.92
CA LEU A 203 -1.77 13.87 3.69
C LEU A 203 -0.94 14.05 4.97
N ASN A 204 -0.10 13.08 5.27
CA ASN A 204 0.86 13.16 6.36
C ASN A 204 2.29 13.32 5.83
N CYS A 205 3.26 13.63 6.71
CA CYS A 205 4.65 13.84 6.29
C CYS A 205 5.30 12.65 5.59
N SER A 206 4.85 11.42 5.88
CA SER A 206 5.33 10.24 5.14
C SER A 206 4.85 10.25 3.69
N ASP A 207 3.62 10.71 3.46
CA ASP A 207 3.04 10.83 2.12
C ASP A 207 3.76 11.94 1.34
N ILE A 208 3.99 13.08 1.97
CA ILE A 208 4.70 14.22 1.37
C ILE A 208 6.15 13.85 1.00
N LYS A 209 6.84 13.08 1.87
CA LYS A 209 8.20 12.58 1.58
C LYS A 209 8.18 11.56 0.44
N ALA A 210 7.19 10.67 0.40
CA ALA A 210 7.04 9.71 -0.69
C ALA A 210 6.76 10.38 -2.03
N LEU A 211 6.14 11.56 -2.02
CA LEU A 211 5.92 12.40 -3.20
C LEU A 211 7.15 13.24 -3.59
N GLY A 212 8.23 13.21 -2.79
CA GLY A 212 9.43 14.03 -3.02
C GLY A 212 9.21 15.53 -2.80
N LEU A 213 8.19 15.90 -2.01
CA LEU A 213 7.78 17.29 -1.77
C LEU A 213 8.28 17.85 -0.42
N ALA A 214 8.89 17.01 0.43
CA ALA A 214 9.46 17.47 1.70
C ALA A 214 10.86 18.06 1.52
N PRO A 215 11.24 19.07 2.34
CA PRO A 215 10.41 19.75 3.33
C PRO A 215 9.39 20.70 2.69
N VAL A 216 8.29 21.00 3.40
CA VAL A 216 7.20 21.86 2.92
C VAL A 216 7.15 23.13 3.74
N THR A 217 7.10 24.29 3.08
CA THR A 217 6.85 25.55 3.77
C THR A 217 5.36 25.83 3.82
N VAL A 218 4.83 26.04 5.03
CA VAL A 218 3.44 26.45 5.24
C VAL A 218 3.35 27.95 5.11
N ILE A 219 2.51 28.45 4.19
CA ILE A 219 2.36 29.89 3.90
C ILE A 219 0.97 30.44 4.25
N GLY A 220 0.02 29.54 4.55
CA GLY A 220 -1.35 29.87 4.91
C GLY A 220 -1.86 29.01 6.06
N LYS A 221 -3.10 28.53 5.93
CA LYS A 221 -3.64 27.52 6.82
C LYS A 221 -2.96 26.18 6.54
N ASP A 222 -2.89 25.32 7.54
CA ASP A 222 -2.33 23.97 7.41
C ASP A 222 -3.45 22.90 7.41
N PRO A 223 -4.20 22.73 6.31
CA PRO A 223 -5.35 21.83 6.26
C PRO A 223 -4.95 20.35 6.41
N HIS A 224 -3.73 19.99 6.04
CA HIS A 224 -3.19 18.64 6.20
C HIS A 224 -2.49 18.41 7.55
N ARG A 225 -2.36 19.45 8.39
CA ARG A 225 -1.67 19.39 9.70
C ARG A 225 -0.24 18.83 9.59
N LEU A 226 0.49 19.28 8.59
CA LEU A 226 1.85 18.84 8.30
C LEU A 226 2.87 19.49 9.22
N ASP A 227 2.58 20.68 9.69
CA ASP A 227 3.42 21.50 10.58
C ASP A 227 2.93 21.36 12.03
N GLY A 228 3.40 20.29 12.69
CA GLY A 228 2.94 19.92 14.03
C GLY A 228 3.48 20.81 15.15
N ASP A 229 4.58 21.51 14.95
CA ASP A 229 5.22 22.42 15.93
C ASP A 229 4.98 23.91 15.61
N GLY A 230 4.38 24.20 14.43
CA GLY A 230 3.96 25.55 14.05
C GLY A 230 5.11 26.49 13.70
N ASP A 231 6.25 25.95 13.28
CA ASP A 231 7.43 26.75 12.90
C ASP A 231 7.38 27.23 11.43
N GLY A 232 6.37 26.83 10.68
CA GLY A 232 6.16 27.17 9.26
C GLY A 232 6.91 26.24 8.30
N ILE A 233 7.64 25.22 8.76
CA ILE A 233 8.37 24.26 7.93
C ILE A 233 7.99 22.84 8.34
N ALA A 234 7.19 22.21 7.51
CA ALA A 234 6.66 20.87 7.75
C ALA A 234 7.54 19.75 7.16
N CYS A 235 7.48 18.56 7.76
CA CYS A 235 8.06 17.32 7.25
C CYS A 235 9.59 17.34 7.14
N THR A 236 10.28 17.98 8.06
CA THR A 236 11.75 18.12 8.10
C THR A 236 12.47 16.87 8.60
N SER A 237 11.83 16.01 9.43
CA SER A 237 12.41 14.81 10.06
C SER A 237 11.86 13.48 9.52
#